data_77e52a3bc0cbe140ed296ac5e8d8a8c3
#
_entry.id   77e52a3bc0cbe140ed296ac5e8d8a8c3
#
_cell.length_a   1.000
_cell.length_b   1.000
_cell.length_c   1.000
_cell.angle_alpha   90.00
_cell.angle_beta   90.00
_cell.angle_gamma   90.00
#
_symmetry.space_group_name_H-M   'P 1'
#
loop_
_entity.id
_entity.type
_entity.pdbx_description
1 polymer ?
#
loop_
_entity_poly.entity_id
_entity_poly.type
_entity_poly.pdbx_seq_one_letter_code
_entity_poly.pdbx_strand_id
1 'polypeptide(L)'
;MIAVFDDFIKDKTLLEEIENDKTFFQDPGVYYYWKGWWNGESNTIKKKLIEYIWKYNCPINKLYTIDGFEYWTGVQEADPNGRFRNYLEMHYDDDVQYRKDTGNRMSPTIGCVYYPIGSEFTGGALNIYTNGEENQPEVILCKQNRLIIFDAGYIPHRVDTVLTGTRRAIAINLWDKEPYSYTNGIFKIE
;
A
#
# COMPACT_ATOMS: atom_id res chain seq x y z
N MET A 1 13.00 -3.67 7.91
CA MET A 1 12.08 -4.54 8.72
C MET A 1 11.02 -5.08 7.80
N ILE A 2 10.64 -6.37 7.92
CA ILE A 2 9.43 -6.93 7.28
C ILE A 2 8.61 -7.64 8.37
N ALA A 3 7.31 -7.43 8.38
CA ALA A 3 6.37 -8.12 9.26
C ALA A 3 5.11 -8.51 8.47
N VAL A 4 4.66 -9.74 8.63
CA VAL A 4 3.49 -10.31 7.94
C VAL A 4 2.48 -10.79 8.97
N PHE A 5 1.24 -10.33 8.84
CA PHE A 5 0.15 -10.66 9.75
C PHE A 5 -1.02 -11.25 8.95
N ASP A 6 -1.30 -12.53 9.18
CA ASP A 6 -2.47 -13.19 8.62
C ASP A 6 -3.69 -12.97 9.49
N ASP A 7 -4.87 -12.95 8.87
CA ASP A 7 -6.15 -12.74 9.53
C ASP A 7 -6.11 -11.49 10.43
N PHE A 8 -5.54 -10.40 9.90
CA PHE A 8 -5.20 -9.20 10.66
C PHE A 8 -6.43 -8.49 11.25
N ILE A 9 -7.45 -8.24 10.41
CA ILE A 9 -8.69 -7.63 10.89
C ILE A 9 -9.54 -8.71 11.55
N LYS A 10 -9.83 -8.52 12.85
CA LYS A 10 -10.69 -9.42 13.65
C LYS A 10 -12.13 -8.90 13.74
N ASP A 11 -12.34 -7.63 13.42
CA ASP A 11 -13.66 -7.01 13.38
C ASP A 11 -14.40 -7.47 12.11
N LYS A 12 -15.38 -8.35 12.30
CA LYS A 12 -16.18 -8.91 11.20
C LYS A 12 -17.00 -7.84 10.49
N THR A 13 -17.49 -6.84 11.22
CA THR A 13 -18.27 -5.75 10.63
C THR A 13 -17.42 -4.93 9.67
N LEU A 14 -16.20 -4.58 10.07
CA LEU A 14 -15.27 -3.88 9.19
C LEU A 14 -14.89 -4.71 7.95
N LEU A 15 -14.66 -6.02 8.12
CA LEU A 15 -14.39 -6.91 6.97
C LEU A 15 -15.56 -6.93 5.99
N GLU A 16 -16.78 -7.09 6.49
CA GLU A 16 -18.00 -7.07 5.66
C GLU A 16 -18.21 -5.72 4.97
N GLU A 17 -17.96 -4.60 5.67
CA GLU A 17 -17.99 -3.27 5.07
C GLU A 17 -16.98 -3.14 3.92
N ILE A 18 -15.74 -3.60 4.11
CA ILE A 18 -14.69 -3.55 3.09
C ILE A 18 -15.05 -4.42 1.87
N GLU A 19 -15.53 -5.64 2.10
CA GLU A 19 -15.88 -6.59 1.04
C GLU A 19 -17.05 -6.10 0.18
N ASN A 20 -18.02 -5.40 0.80
CA ASN A 20 -19.23 -4.93 0.14
C ASN A 20 -19.10 -3.52 -0.45
N ASP A 21 -18.03 -2.78 -0.12
CA ASP A 21 -17.84 -1.41 -0.63
C ASP A 21 -17.40 -1.42 -2.09
N LYS A 22 -18.34 -1.07 -2.97
CA LYS A 22 -18.09 -0.99 -4.42
C LYS A 22 -17.12 0.13 -4.82
N THR A 23 -16.90 1.10 -3.94
CA THR A 23 -16.01 2.24 -4.20
C THR A 23 -14.57 1.97 -3.78
N PHE A 24 -14.33 0.90 -3.02
CA PHE A 24 -12.99 0.60 -2.50
C PHE A 24 -11.91 0.52 -3.60
N PHE A 25 -12.24 -0.06 -4.75
CA PHE A 25 -11.35 -0.19 -5.90
C PHE A 25 -11.81 0.63 -7.13
N GLN A 26 -12.59 1.69 -6.92
CA GLN A 26 -13.13 2.50 -8.01
C GLN A 26 -12.03 3.22 -8.82
N ASP A 27 -11.00 3.72 -8.12
CA ASP A 27 -9.93 4.52 -8.72
C ASP A 27 -8.55 3.88 -8.49
N PRO A 28 -8.26 2.70 -9.09
CA PRO A 28 -6.97 2.04 -8.90
C PRO A 28 -5.83 2.89 -9.48
N GLY A 29 -4.73 2.98 -8.71
CA GLY A 29 -3.56 3.77 -9.08
C GLY A 29 -3.68 5.26 -8.84
N VAL A 30 -4.82 5.76 -8.33
CA VAL A 30 -4.95 7.15 -7.87
C VAL A 30 -4.43 7.26 -6.44
N TYR A 31 -3.51 8.19 -6.23
CA TYR A 31 -2.88 8.45 -4.94
C TYR A 31 -3.66 9.52 -4.18
N TYR A 32 -3.89 9.26 -2.90
CA TYR A 32 -4.56 10.16 -1.97
C TYR A 32 -3.67 10.40 -0.76
N TYR A 33 -3.75 11.60 -0.18
CA TYR A 33 -3.09 11.92 1.07
C TYR A 33 -4.12 12.36 2.12
N TRP A 34 -4.08 11.75 3.29
CA TRP A 34 -4.94 12.06 4.42
C TRP A 34 -4.10 12.39 5.65
N LYS A 35 -4.37 13.55 6.22
CA LYS A 35 -3.68 14.05 7.43
C LYS A 35 -3.93 13.20 8.69
N GLY A 36 -4.82 12.21 8.63
CA GLY A 36 -5.13 11.31 9.74
C GLY A 36 -6.35 11.74 10.56
N TRP A 37 -6.76 10.85 11.45
CA TRP A 37 -7.95 11.03 12.31
C TRP A 37 -7.85 12.19 13.31
N TRP A 38 -6.68 12.72 13.56
CA TRP A 38 -6.47 13.91 14.39
C TRP A 38 -6.79 15.23 13.66
N ASN A 39 -6.99 15.18 12.38
CA ASN A 39 -7.27 16.34 11.53
C ASN A 39 -8.61 16.25 10.77
N GLY A 40 -9.36 15.16 10.95
CA GLY A 40 -10.64 14.96 10.30
C GLY A 40 -11.18 13.56 10.50
N GLU A 41 -12.46 13.35 10.19
CA GLU A 41 -13.12 12.06 10.36
C GLU A 41 -12.66 11.01 9.34
N SER A 42 -12.70 9.75 9.75
CA SER A 42 -12.50 8.58 8.87
C SER A 42 -13.80 8.28 8.12
N ASN A 43 -14.17 9.17 7.19
CA ASN A 43 -15.45 9.17 6.49
C ASN A 43 -15.53 8.22 5.28
N THR A 44 -14.43 7.56 4.91
CA THR A 44 -14.39 6.54 3.86
C THR A 44 -13.93 5.20 4.44
N ILE A 45 -14.29 4.11 3.78
CA ILE A 45 -13.88 2.77 4.23
C ILE A 45 -12.35 2.60 4.21
N LYS A 46 -11.66 3.24 3.28
CA LYS A 46 -10.19 3.25 3.22
C LYS A 46 -9.59 3.95 4.44
N LYS A 47 -10.13 5.11 4.84
CA LYS A 47 -9.69 5.83 6.04
C LYS A 47 -10.01 5.06 7.33
N LYS A 48 -11.17 4.40 7.41
CA LYS A 48 -11.51 3.49 8.53
C LYS A 48 -10.49 2.34 8.63
N LEU A 49 -10.09 1.75 7.50
CA LEU A 49 -9.06 0.71 7.48
C LEU A 49 -7.71 1.24 7.96
N ILE A 50 -7.27 2.42 7.50
CA ILE A 50 -6.03 3.05 7.95
C ILE A 50 -6.06 3.30 9.45
N GLU A 51 -7.17 3.85 9.97
CA GLU A 51 -7.37 4.08 11.41
C GLU A 51 -7.36 2.76 12.20
N TYR A 52 -8.01 1.70 11.69
CA TYR A 52 -7.98 0.38 12.30
C TYR A 52 -6.55 -0.16 12.43
N ILE A 53 -5.75 -0.07 11.36
CA ILE A 53 -4.35 -0.55 11.37
C ILE A 53 -3.50 0.27 12.33
N TRP A 54 -3.51 1.59 12.22
CA TRP A 54 -2.49 2.45 12.82
C TRP A 54 -2.87 3.07 14.16
N LYS A 55 -4.16 3.27 14.42
CA LYS A 55 -4.63 3.82 15.70
C LYS A 55 -4.96 2.73 16.71
N TYR A 56 -5.70 1.71 16.27
CA TYR A 56 -6.27 0.73 17.21
C TYR A 56 -5.46 -0.57 17.32
N ASN A 57 -4.81 -0.97 16.25
CA ASN A 57 -4.13 -2.27 16.17
C ASN A 57 -2.70 -2.15 15.65
N CYS A 58 -2.02 -1.02 15.87
CA CYS A 58 -0.67 -0.80 15.37
C CYS A 58 0.24 -1.97 15.73
N PRO A 59 0.69 -2.77 14.74
CA PRO A 59 1.36 -4.04 15.00
C PRO A 59 2.86 -3.88 15.27
N ILE A 60 3.35 -2.65 15.29
CA ILE A 60 4.78 -2.35 15.48
C ILE A 60 4.96 -1.35 16.62
N ASN A 61 5.86 -1.70 17.55
CA ASN A 61 6.18 -0.89 18.74
C ASN A 61 7.19 0.24 18.43
N LYS A 62 6.98 1.00 17.35
CA LYS A 62 7.79 2.17 17.08
C LYS A 62 6.93 3.41 17.15
N LEU A 63 7.37 4.39 17.95
CA LEU A 63 6.81 5.73 17.93
C LEU A 63 7.35 6.44 16.68
N TYR A 64 6.48 6.64 15.71
CA TYR A 64 6.77 7.49 14.57
C TYR A 64 6.09 8.84 14.77
N THR A 65 6.78 9.91 14.38
CA THR A 65 6.08 11.16 14.09
C THR A 65 5.33 10.94 12.79
N ILE A 66 4.02 11.09 12.81
CA ILE A 66 3.18 10.88 11.63
C ILE A 66 2.51 12.21 11.29
N ASP A 67 2.75 12.71 10.07
CA ASP A 67 2.03 13.85 9.51
C ASP A 67 0.77 13.40 8.77
N GLY A 68 0.83 12.24 8.11
CA GLY A 68 -0.30 11.70 7.40
C GLY A 68 -0.01 10.37 6.69
N PHE A 69 -1.00 9.96 5.93
CA PHE A 69 -1.03 8.69 5.21
C PHE A 69 -1.27 8.93 3.72
N GLU A 70 -0.33 8.50 2.90
CA GLU A 70 -0.55 8.35 1.46
C GLU A 70 -1.08 6.95 1.20
N TYR A 71 -2.10 6.82 0.37
CA TYR A 71 -2.66 5.51 0.05
C TYR A 71 -3.25 5.45 -1.35
N TRP A 72 -3.21 4.26 -1.92
CA TRP A 72 -3.80 3.94 -3.23
C TRP A 72 -4.21 2.49 -3.29
N THR A 73 -5.12 2.15 -4.20
CA THR A 73 -5.48 0.77 -4.48
C THR A 73 -4.83 0.30 -5.77
N GLY A 74 -4.43 -0.96 -5.80
CA GLY A 74 -3.91 -1.64 -6.98
C GLY A 74 -4.87 -2.75 -7.41
N VAL A 75 -5.20 -2.76 -8.70
CA VAL A 75 -5.96 -3.84 -9.35
C VAL A 75 -5.13 -4.30 -10.55
N GLN A 76 -4.63 -5.52 -10.50
CA GLN A 76 -3.88 -6.12 -11.60
C GLN A 76 -4.63 -7.36 -12.08
N GLU A 77 -5.07 -7.34 -13.34
CA GLU A 77 -5.73 -8.46 -14.00
C GLU A 77 -4.73 -9.27 -14.82
N ALA A 78 -4.92 -10.58 -14.86
CA ALA A 78 -4.14 -11.42 -15.77
C ALA A 78 -4.36 -10.97 -17.21
N ASP A 79 -3.26 -10.84 -17.94
CA ASP A 79 -3.29 -10.50 -19.35
C ASP A 79 -2.55 -11.56 -20.18
N PRO A 80 -3.24 -12.61 -20.63
CA PRO A 80 -2.62 -13.67 -21.42
C PRO A 80 -2.11 -13.19 -22.81
N ASN A 81 -2.52 -12.01 -23.25
CA ASN A 81 -2.12 -11.42 -24.52
C ASN A 81 -1.00 -10.37 -24.38
N GLY A 82 -0.56 -10.07 -23.15
CA GLY A 82 0.50 -9.09 -22.88
C GLY A 82 0.18 -7.65 -23.31
N ARG A 83 -1.11 -7.28 -23.36
CA ARG A 83 -1.54 -5.94 -23.81
C ARG A 83 -1.48 -4.91 -22.71
N PHE A 84 -1.52 -5.35 -21.46
CA PHE A 84 -1.54 -4.49 -20.28
C PHE A 84 -0.46 -4.89 -19.30
N ARG A 85 0.02 -3.92 -18.56
CA ARG A 85 0.95 -4.15 -17.47
C ARG A 85 0.20 -4.70 -16.24
N ASN A 86 0.49 -5.95 -15.89
CA ASN A 86 -0.13 -6.66 -14.77
C ASN A 86 0.87 -7.05 -13.67
N TYR A 87 1.93 -6.24 -13.53
CA TYR A 87 3.00 -6.36 -12.54
C TYR A 87 3.45 -4.96 -12.10
N LEU A 88 4.25 -4.86 -11.06
CA LEU A 88 5.00 -3.65 -10.72
C LEU A 88 6.50 -3.94 -10.83
N GLU A 89 7.21 -3.05 -11.52
CA GLU A 89 8.67 -3.15 -11.60
C GLU A 89 9.32 -2.92 -10.25
N MET A 90 10.62 -3.24 -10.17
CA MET A 90 11.44 -2.93 -9.03
C MET A 90 11.42 -1.42 -8.74
N HIS A 91 11.07 -1.05 -7.53
CA HIS A 91 11.02 0.34 -7.09
C HIS A 91 11.21 0.44 -5.59
N TYR A 92 11.37 1.67 -5.14
CA TYR A 92 11.23 2.10 -3.77
C TYR A 92 10.05 3.06 -3.72
N ASP A 93 9.34 3.12 -2.62
CA ASP A 93 8.33 4.16 -2.44
C ASP A 93 9.02 5.49 -2.15
N ASP A 94 8.80 6.46 -3.02
CA ASP A 94 9.31 7.82 -2.85
C ASP A 94 8.39 8.85 -3.54
N ASP A 95 8.52 10.10 -3.14
CA ASP A 95 7.90 11.20 -3.87
C ASP A 95 8.66 11.42 -5.19
N VAL A 96 8.12 10.83 -6.25
CA VAL A 96 8.74 10.84 -7.60
C VAL A 96 8.91 12.26 -8.12
N GLN A 97 7.97 13.17 -7.81
CA GLN A 97 8.08 14.56 -8.28
C GLN A 97 9.19 15.31 -7.54
N TYR A 98 9.29 15.11 -6.21
CA TYR A 98 10.41 15.68 -5.46
C TYR A 98 11.76 15.22 -6.01
N ARG A 99 11.87 13.93 -6.34
CA ARG A 99 13.09 13.38 -6.93
C ARG A 99 13.40 13.98 -8.32
N LYS A 100 12.39 14.19 -9.15
CA LYS A 100 12.56 14.83 -10.47
C LYS A 100 13.01 16.27 -10.36
N ASP A 101 12.44 17.03 -9.42
CA ASP A 101 12.67 18.48 -9.31
C ASP A 101 13.96 18.81 -8.56
N THR A 102 14.39 17.96 -7.64
CA THR A 102 15.52 18.24 -6.74
C THR A 102 16.73 17.31 -6.91
N GLY A 103 16.56 16.18 -7.57
CA GLY A 103 17.56 15.10 -7.62
C GLY A 103 17.68 14.28 -6.33
N ASN A 104 16.95 14.64 -5.26
CA ASN A 104 16.98 13.98 -3.97
C ASN A 104 15.76 13.05 -3.79
N ARG A 105 15.86 12.09 -2.86
CA ARG A 105 14.73 11.24 -2.49
C ARG A 105 14.02 11.78 -1.25
N MET A 106 12.70 11.72 -1.27
CA MET A 106 11.83 11.91 -0.13
C MET A 106 10.95 10.66 -0.03
N SER A 107 11.13 9.90 1.04
CA SER A 107 10.53 8.57 1.20
C SER A 107 9.63 8.51 2.42
N PRO A 108 8.58 7.66 2.40
CA PRO A 108 7.77 7.41 3.59
C PRO A 108 8.60 6.78 4.70
N THR A 109 8.17 7.00 5.93
CA THR A 109 8.79 6.40 7.13
C THR A 109 8.63 4.89 7.15
N ILE A 110 7.46 4.41 6.73
CA ILE A 110 7.13 3.00 6.63
C ILE A 110 5.98 2.80 5.66
N GLY A 111 5.93 1.67 4.99
CA GLY A 111 4.83 1.29 4.12
C GLY A 111 4.14 0.02 4.60
N CYS A 112 2.90 -0.16 4.17
CA CYS A 112 2.21 -1.43 4.30
C CYS A 112 1.35 -1.75 3.07
N VAL A 113 1.13 -3.03 2.86
CA VAL A 113 0.21 -3.56 1.85
C VAL A 113 -0.80 -4.45 2.55
N TYR A 114 -2.08 -4.22 2.28
CA TYR A 114 -3.16 -5.04 2.80
C TYR A 114 -3.97 -5.63 1.65
N TYR A 115 -4.36 -6.90 1.79
CA TYR A 115 -5.17 -7.64 0.82
C TYR A 115 -6.58 -7.85 1.38
N PRO A 116 -7.53 -6.94 1.07
CA PRO A 116 -8.85 -6.95 1.70
C PRO A 116 -9.76 -8.07 1.22
N ILE A 117 -9.64 -8.46 -0.05
CA ILE A 117 -10.59 -9.37 -0.71
C ILE A 117 -9.85 -10.60 -1.20
N GLY A 118 -10.42 -11.78 -0.88
CA GLY A 118 -10.03 -13.03 -1.50
C GLY A 118 -10.51 -13.07 -2.95
N SER A 119 -9.63 -13.45 -3.85
CA SER A 119 -9.97 -13.77 -5.24
C SER A 119 -9.11 -14.95 -5.68
N GLU A 120 -9.67 -15.78 -6.54
CA GLU A 120 -8.88 -16.83 -7.17
C GLU A 120 -7.98 -16.20 -8.23
N PHE A 121 -6.69 -16.16 -7.96
CA PHE A 121 -5.66 -15.73 -8.91
C PHE A 121 -4.34 -16.45 -8.62
N THR A 122 -3.46 -16.46 -9.59
CA THR A 122 -2.10 -16.98 -9.47
C THR A 122 -1.07 -15.95 -9.92
N GLY A 123 0.14 -16.05 -9.42
CA GLY A 123 1.16 -15.01 -9.61
C GLY A 123 0.95 -13.82 -8.65
N GLY A 124 1.43 -12.66 -9.00
CA GLY A 124 1.20 -11.41 -8.28
C GLY A 124 1.86 -11.34 -6.88
N ALA A 125 2.84 -12.17 -6.59
CA ALA A 125 3.56 -12.15 -5.31
C ALA A 125 4.27 -10.81 -5.10
N LEU A 126 4.32 -10.34 -3.87
CA LEU A 126 5.16 -9.22 -3.46
C LEU A 126 6.57 -9.75 -3.13
N ASN A 127 7.56 -9.27 -3.86
CA ASN A 127 8.97 -9.60 -3.64
C ASN A 127 9.67 -8.42 -2.99
N ILE A 128 10.30 -8.65 -1.84
CA ILE A 128 10.98 -7.63 -1.02
C ILE A 128 12.45 -8.01 -0.90
N TYR A 129 13.35 -7.11 -1.29
CA TYR A 129 14.79 -7.37 -1.43
C TYR A 129 15.57 -6.75 -0.28
N THR A 130 15.54 -7.39 0.89
CA THR A 130 16.17 -6.89 2.13
C THR A 130 17.68 -6.77 2.06
N ASN A 131 18.33 -7.55 1.19
CA ASN A 131 19.79 -7.61 1.05
C ASN A 131 20.31 -7.02 -0.27
N GLY A 132 19.53 -6.18 -0.94
CA GLY A 132 19.83 -5.59 -2.24
C GLY A 132 19.16 -6.28 -3.42
N GLU A 133 19.04 -5.56 -4.53
CA GLU A 133 18.24 -5.96 -5.70
C GLU A 133 18.80 -7.22 -6.41
N GLU A 134 20.10 -7.49 -6.29
CA GLU A 134 20.77 -8.66 -6.87
C GLU A 134 20.57 -9.95 -6.06
N ASN A 135 20.00 -9.87 -4.87
CA ASN A 135 19.83 -11.02 -3.98
C ASN A 135 18.44 -11.65 -4.13
N GLN A 136 18.28 -12.84 -3.53
CA GLN A 136 16.98 -13.51 -3.47
C GLN A 136 16.00 -12.69 -2.62
N PRO A 137 14.82 -12.39 -3.13
CA PRO A 137 13.79 -11.66 -2.37
C PRO A 137 13.13 -12.55 -1.32
N GLU A 138 12.57 -11.92 -0.31
CA GLU A 138 11.48 -12.51 0.45
C GLU A 138 10.21 -12.47 -0.40
N VAL A 139 9.70 -13.63 -0.79
CA VAL A 139 8.52 -13.78 -1.62
C VAL A 139 7.29 -13.93 -0.74
N ILE A 140 6.40 -12.94 -0.77
CA ILE A 140 5.19 -12.94 0.04
C ILE A 140 3.97 -13.10 -0.88
N LEU A 141 3.30 -14.24 -0.72
CA LEU A 141 2.08 -14.55 -1.47
C LEU A 141 0.91 -13.68 -0.97
N CYS A 142 0.07 -13.27 -1.89
CA CYS A 142 -1.17 -12.61 -1.54
C CYS A 142 -2.13 -13.58 -0.84
N LYS A 143 -2.74 -13.11 0.25
CA LYS A 143 -3.74 -13.86 1.01
C LYS A 143 -4.77 -12.86 1.53
N GLN A 144 -6.05 -13.20 1.44
CA GLN A 144 -7.11 -12.38 2.03
C GLN A 144 -6.83 -12.10 3.51
N ASN A 145 -7.13 -10.87 3.92
CA ASN A 145 -6.95 -10.39 5.29
C ASN A 145 -5.49 -10.47 5.79
N ARG A 146 -4.52 -10.39 4.86
CA ARG A 146 -3.09 -10.31 5.16
C ARG A 146 -2.62 -8.85 5.12
N LEU A 147 -1.96 -8.42 6.19
CA LEU A 147 -1.23 -7.16 6.27
C LEU A 147 0.28 -7.44 6.21
N ILE A 148 0.99 -6.70 5.37
CA ILE A 148 2.45 -6.72 5.26
C ILE A 148 2.94 -5.32 5.60
N ILE A 149 3.90 -5.20 6.51
CA ILE A 149 4.53 -3.93 6.87
C ILE A 149 6.02 -4.05 6.61
N PHE A 150 6.60 -3.05 5.93
CA PHE A 150 8.03 -3.02 5.64
C PHE A 150 8.52 -1.59 5.35
N ASP A 151 9.83 -1.40 5.37
CA ASP A 151 10.47 -0.10 5.10
C ASP A 151 10.45 0.20 3.58
N ALA A 152 9.25 0.41 3.00
CA ALA A 152 9.01 0.50 1.56
C ALA A 152 9.81 1.62 0.86
N GLY A 153 10.12 2.70 1.59
CA GLY A 153 10.96 3.78 1.09
C GLY A 153 12.45 3.43 1.01
N TYR A 154 12.90 2.35 1.67
CA TYR A 154 14.31 2.00 1.80
C TYR A 154 14.65 0.59 1.30
N ILE A 155 13.64 -0.28 1.16
CA ILE A 155 13.81 -1.64 0.69
C ILE A 155 13.20 -1.76 -0.71
N PRO A 156 14.01 -2.13 -1.74
CA PRO A 156 13.48 -2.31 -3.08
C PRO A 156 12.51 -3.48 -3.11
N HIS A 157 11.43 -3.28 -3.86
CA HIS A 157 10.38 -4.29 -3.96
C HIS A 157 9.68 -4.24 -5.31
N ARG A 158 9.03 -5.33 -5.67
CA ARG A 158 8.25 -5.46 -6.90
C ARG A 158 7.04 -6.37 -6.69
N VAL A 159 6.09 -6.30 -7.61
CA VAL A 159 5.00 -7.28 -7.71
C VAL A 159 5.18 -8.10 -8.99
N ASP A 160 5.20 -9.42 -8.84
CA ASP A 160 5.29 -10.33 -9.98
C ASP A 160 4.05 -10.26 -10.87
N THR A 161 4.20 -10.75 -12.09
CA THR A 161 3.10 -10.86 -13.05
C THR A 161 1.94 -11.67 -12.49
N VAL A 162 0.72 -11.15 -12.63
CA VAL A 162 -0.51 -11.90 -12.36
C VAL A 162 -0.77 -12.83 -13.54
N LEU A 163 -0.81 -14.13 -13.29
CA LEU A 163 -0.91 -15.17 -14.32
C LEU A 163 -2.36 -15.55 -14.63
N THR A 164 -3.22 -15.59 -13.59
CA THR A 164 -4.66 -15.84 -13.74
C THR A 164 -5.44 -14.95 -12.78
N GLY A 165 -6.68 -14.62 -13.11
CA GLY A 165 -7.60 -13.86 -12.24
C GLY A 165 -7.20 -12.41 -12.01
N THR A 166 -7.55 -11.87 -10.84
CA THR A 166 -7.35 -10.47 -10.50
C THR A 166 -6.77 -10.32 -9.10
N ARG A 167 -5.59 -9.71 -8.99
CA ARG A 167 -4.97 -9.29 -7.73
C ARG A 167 -5.53 -7.92 -7.30
N ARG A 168 -5.93 -7.80 -6.04
CA ARG A 168 -6.42 -6.55 -5.44
C ARG A 168 -5.68 -6.28 -4.13
N ALA A 169 -5.16 -5.06 -3.97
CA ALA A 169 -4.47 -4.63 -2.77
C ALA A 169 -4.70 -3.14 -2.51
N ILE A 170 -4.51 -2.73 -1.27
CA ILE A 170 -4.32 -1.33 -0.91
C ILE A 170 -2.91 -1.19 -0.33
N ALA A 171 -2.18 -0.20 -0.81
CA ALA A 171 -0.91 0.23 -0.24
C ALA A 171 -1.14 1.50 0.59
N ILE A 172 -0.44 1.61 1.72
CA ILE A 172 -0.54 2.72 2.66
C ILE A 172 0.86 3.06 3.14
N ASN A 173 1.28 4.28 2.90
CA ASN A 173 2.55 4.83 3.34
C ASN A 173 2.34 5.84 4.46
N LEU A 174 3.10 5.70 5.55
CA LEU A 174 3.17 6.70 6.61
C LEU A 174 4.26 7.71 6.29
N TRP A 175 3.92 8.97 6.43
CA TRP A 175 4.84 10.08 6.23
C TRP A 175 5.01 10.87 7.53
N ASP A 176 6.25 11.24 7.86
CA ASP A 176 6.58 12.10 9.01
C ASP A 176 6.44 13.60 8.69
N LYS A 177 6.25 13.91 7.42
CA LYS A 177 5.95 15.24 6.87
C LYS A 177 5.16 15.09 5.56
N GLU A 178 4.35 16.07 5.22
CA GLU A 178 3.58 16.08 3.97
C GLU A 178 4.50 15.94 2.76
N PRO A 179 4.23 14.99 1.86
CA PRO A 179 5.03 14.83 0.64
C PRO A 179 4.95 16.07 -0.27
N TYR A 180 6.04 16.32 -0.96
CA TYR A 180 6.21 17.47 -1.86
C TYR A 180 5.13 17.54 -2.94
N SER A 181 4.75 16.40 -3.51
CA SER A 181 3.71 16.31 -4.54
C SER A 181 2.35 16.83 -4.07
N TYR A 182 2.02 16.68 -2.78
CA TYR A 182 0.77 17.18 -2.20
C TYR A 182 0.88 18.64 -1.80
N THR A 183 1.97 19.04 -1.16
CA THR A 183 2.25 20.45 -0.81
C THR A 183 2.21 21.38 -2.03
N ASN A 184 2.63 20.89 -3.20
CA ASN A 184 2.63 21.64 -4.46
C ASN A 184 1.39 21.39 -5.33
N GLY A 185 0.35 20.75 -4.81
CA GLY A 185 -0.93 20.56 -5.49
C GLY A 185 -0.88 19.65 -6.72
N ILE A 186 0.14 18.81 -6.83
CA ILE A 186 0.27 17.82 -7.93
C ILE A 186 -0.70 16.67 -7.70
N PHE A 187 -0.83 16.22 -6.46
CA PHE A 187 -1.82 15.25 -6.02
C PHE A 187 -2.85 15.88 -5.08
N LYS A 188 -3.97 15.20 -4.86
CA LYS A 188 -5.07 15.68 -4.02
C LYS A 188 -4.87 15.29 -2.56
N ILE A 189 -5.11 16.26 -1.67
CA ILE A 189 -5.31 16.03 -0.24
C ILE A 189 -6.80 15.77 -0.01
N GLU A 190 -7.15 14.75 0.82
CA GLU A 190 -8.51 14.45 1.24
C GLU A 190 -8.75 14.83 2.72
#